data_234d31447b61c4a2641c0a918681a793
#
_entry.id   234d31447b61c4a2641c0a918681a793
#
_cell.length_a   1.000
_cell.length_b   1.000
_cell.length_c   1.000
_cell.angle_alpha   90.00
_cell.angle_beta   90.00
_cell.angle_gamma   90.00
#
_symmetry.space_group_name_H-M   'P 1'
#
loop_
_entity.id
_entity.type
_entity.pdbx_description
1 polymer ?
#
loop_
_entity_poly.entity_id
_entity_poly.type
_entity_poly.pdbx_seq_one_letter_code
_entity_poly.pdbx_strand_id
1 'polypeptide(L)'
;MRWIVPAAIAMLSFAPAPASAASPPGSTARPPSPAGKSEQRLTELVAAVRSADYRGDRAALAKLDEELGALDAGRLNDYRDYWRGFALWRRVLNGFNEKPAPVDLAADAEKAISRFKAALAVHPDWIEAQLAMVGLWGNQIYLAGKDADKRKAILAEAGPTFKFVMANAGDNPRALWIRGGMEGWAPPPTGGDLGKAAATLRYGVECAWREAAAHPNPPGWFPTWGGPENLMNLAYIYSNAKTPDRATALAYAQGAVTAVPEWHFVRDILIPRIEALPAGPAPEAPPPPPTPTPAP
;
A
#
# COMPACT_ATOMS: atom_id res chain seq x y z
N MET A 1 8.78 12.15 -14.33
CA MET A 1 7.64 12.20 -13.40
C MET A 1 7.98 11.24 -12.27
N ARG A 2 8.16 11.72 -11.06
CA ARG A 2 8.51 10.84 -9.92
C ARG A 2 7.18 10.36 -9.33
N TRP A 3 6.97 9.05 -9.27
CA TRP A 3 5.98 8.47 -8.40
C TRP A 3 6.45 8.75 -6.97
N ILE A 4 5.71 9.57 -6.29
CA ILE A 4 6.13 10.02 -4.97
C ILE A 4 5.34 9.18 -3.99
N VAL A 5 5.92 8.01 -3.66
CA VAL A 5 5.68 7.50 -2.32
C VAL A 5 6.36 8.52 -1.41
N PRO A 6 5.61 9.24 -0.57
CA PRO A 6 6.18 10.36 0.17
C PRO A 6 7.21 9.87 1.19
N ALA A 7 8.45 10.10 0.89
CA ALA A 7 9.60 9.79 1.75
C ALA A 7 9.76 10.73 2.96
N ALA A 8 8.74 11.47 3.30
CA ALA A 8 8.88 12.61 4.22
C ALA A 8 8.85 12.26 5.72
N ILE A 9 8.60 11.01 6.11
CA ILE A 9 8.60 10.58 7.53
C ILE A 9 10.01 10.19 8.03
N ALA A 10 11.04 10.22 7.20
CA ALA A 10 12.40 9.76 7.52
C ALA A 10 13.20 10.63 8.53
N MET A 11 12.58 11.59 9.23
CA MET A 11 13.28 12.42 10.21
C MET A 11 13.33 11.82 11.64
N LEU A 12 12.91 10.59 11.85
CA LEU A 12 13.08 9.92 13.12
C LEU A 12 14.30 8.99 13.04
N SER A 13 15.42 9.43 13.65
CA SER A 13 16.63 8.62 13.78
C SER A 13 16.34 7.30 14.48
N PHE A 14 16.64 6.20 13.79
CA PHE A 14 16.46 4.84 14.30
C PHE A 14 17.76 4.28 14.84
N ALA A 15 17.74 3.92 16.13
CA ALA A 15 18.58 2.84 16.64
C ALA A 15 17.84 1.52 16.38
N PRO A 16 18.53 0.45 15.94
CA PRO A 16 17.88 -0.83 15.74
C PRO A 16 17.46 -1.43 17.09
N ALA A 17 16.17 -1.70 17.26
CA ALA A 17 15.68 -2.50 18.37
C ALA A 17 15.93 -3.99 18.08
N PRO A 18 16.32 -4.82 19.08
CA PRO A 18 16.47 -6.24 18.88
C PRO A 18 15.12 -6.89 18.60
N ALA A 19 15.10 -7.78 17.61
CA ALA A 19 13.96 -8.58 17.26
C ALA A 19 13.55 -9.45 18.45
N SER A 20 12.39 -9.20 19.05
CA SER A 20 11.73 -10.12 19.95
C SER A 20 10.54 -10.73 19.23
N ALA A 21 10.66 -12.00 18.87
CA ALA A 21 9.58 -12.78 18.32
C ALA A 21 8.62 -13.17 19.44
N ALA A 22 7.43 -12.60 19.44
CA ALA A 22 6.28 -13.18 20.14
C ALA A 22 5.09 -13.10 19.18
N SER A 23 4.73 -14.25 18.62
CA SER A 23 3.48 -14.43 17.89
C SER A 23 2.31 -14.22 18.85
N PRO A 24 1.31 -13.40 18.50
CA PRO A 24 0.09 -13.31 19.29
C PRO A 24 -0.69 -14.63 19.21
N PRO A 25 -1.38 -15.04 20.28
CA PRO A 25 -2.15 -16.27 20.31
C PRO A 25 -3.27 -16.23 19.24
N GLY A 26 -3.40 -17.34 18.52
CA GLY A 26 -4.32 -17.51 17.42
C GLY A 26 -5.75 -17.15 17.80
N SER A 27 -6.31 -16.18 17.11
CA SER A 27 -7.74 -15.98 17.03
C SER A 27 -8.34 -17.19 16.31
N THR A 28 -9.03 -18.04 17.05
CA THR A 28 -9.83 -19.13 16.48
C THR A 28 -10.97 -18.51 15.67
N ALA A 29 -10.75 -18.42 14.37
CA ALA A 29 -11.77 -17.97 13.43
C ALA A 29 -12.94 -18.98 13.46
N ARG A 30 -14.08 -18.53 13.99
CA ARG A 30 -15.36 -19.24 13.87
C ARG A 30 -15.67 -19.39 12.37
N PRO A 31 -16.07 -20.61 11.89
CA PRO A 31 -16.42 -20.81 10.49
C PRO A 31 -17.50 -19.79 10.08
N PRO A 32 -17.41 -19.21 8.85
CA PRO A 32 -18.33 -18.18 8.41
C PRO A 32 -19.75 -18.74 8.38
N SER A 33 -20.64 -18.09 9.14
CA SER A 33 -22.07 -18.17 8.93
C SER A 33 -22.38 -17.65 7.51
N PRO A 34 -23.40 -18.15 6.77
CA PRO A 34 -23.72 -17.64 5.44
C PRO A 34 -23.77 -16.13 5.48
N ALA A 35 -23.01 -15.49 4.59
CA ALA A 35 -22.86 -14.04 4.55
C ALA A 35 -24.23 -13.39 4.47
N GLY A 36 -24.58 -12.56 5.44
CA GLY A 36 -25.79 -11.77 5.39
C GLY A 36 -25.76 -10.83 4.18
N LYS A 37 -26.91 -10.35 3.72
CA LYS A 37 -27.01 -9.44 2.55
C LYS A 37 -26.07 -8.24 2.64
N SER A 38 -25.88 -7.66 3.83
CA SER A 38 -24.97 -6.54 4.06
C SER A 38 -23.49 -6.94 3.88
N GLU A 39 -23.07 -8.13 4.32
CA GLU A 39 -21.73 -8.65 4.14
C GLU A 39 -21.44 -8.96 2.67
N GLN A 40 -22.40 -9.54 1.95
CA GLN A 40 -22.30 -9.75 0.51
C GLN A 40 -22.17 -8.40 -0.22
N ARG A 41 -22.99 -7.42 0.12
CA ARG A 41 -22.94 -6.08 -0.50
C ARG A 41 -21.61 -5.38 -0.21
N LEU A 42 -21.08 -5.48 1.01
CA LEU A 42 -19.75 -4.96 1.36
C LEU A 42 -18.66 -5.63 0.50
N THR A 43 -18.71 -6.95 0.34
CA THR A 43 -17.77 -7.70 -0.51
C THR A 43 -17.79 -7.22 -1.97
N GLU A 44 -19.00 -7.03 -2.54
CA GLU A 44 -19.15 -6.50 -3.90
C GLU A 44 -18.57 -5.09 -4.05
N LEU A 45 -18.84 -4.20 -3.09
CA LEU A 45 -18.31 -2.84 -3.10
C LEU A 45 -16.79 -2.82 -2.95
N VAL A 46 -16.23 -3.68 -2.10
CA VAL A 46 -14.78 -3.82 -1.94
C VAL A 46 -14.12 -4.30 -3.24
N ALA A 47 -14.71 -5.27 -3.92
CA ALA A 47 -14.21 -5.72 -5.22
C ALA A 47 -14.25 -4.58 -6.25
N ALA A 48 -15.33 -3.78 -6.26
CA ALA A 48 -15.43 -2.61 -7.12
C ALA A 48 -14.39 -1.52 -6.79
N VAL A 49 -14.10 -1.26 -5.51
CA VAL A 49 -13.06 -0.32 -5.08
C VAL A 49 -11.69 -0.77 -5.60
N ARG A 50 -11.33 -2.04 -5.43
CA ARG A 50 -10.06 -2.58 -5.92
C ARG A 50 -9.94 -2.45 -7.43
N SER A 51 -10.99 -2.82 -8.17
CA SER A 51 -10.99 -2.73 -9.62
C SER A 51 -10.91 -1.26 -10.10
N ALA A 52 -11.64 -0.34 -9.47
CA ALA A 52 -11.57 1.09 -9.80
C ALA A 52 -10.19 1.67 -9.53
N ASP A 53 -9.55 1.29 -8.41
CA ASP A 53 -8.19 1.68 -8.08
C ASP A 53 -7.19 1.25 -9.16
N TYR A 54 -7.16 -0.03 -9.48
CA TYR A 54 -6.20 -0.54 -10.46
C TYR A 54 -6.45 0.00 -11.87
N ARG A 55 -7.69 0.31 -12.23
CA ARG A 55 -7.99 1.00 -13.49
C ARG A 55 -7.68 2.51 -13.48
N GLY A 56 -7.35 3.08 -12.32
CA GLY A 56 -7.12 4.52 -12.18
C GLY A 56 -8.39 5.35 -12.24
N ASP A 57 -9.56 4.75 -12.02
CA ASP A 57 -10.87 5.39 -12.13
C ASP A 57 -11.21 6.20 -10.86
N ARG A 58 -10.71 7.43 -10.80
CA ARG A 58 -10.94 8.33 -9.66
C ARG A 58 -12.40 8.71 -9.46
N ALA A 59 -13.18 8.78 -10.54
CA ALA A 59 -14.61 9.11 -10.44
C ALA A 59 -15.38 7.96 -9.80
N ALA A 60 -15.10 6.71 -10.22
CA ALA A 60 -15.68 5.53 -9.59
C ALA A 60 -15.28 5.40 -8.12
N LEU A 61 -14.03 5.69 -7.75
CA LEU A 61 -13.58 5.65 -6.36
C LEU A 61 -14.35 6.65 -5.47
N ALA A 62 -14.64 7.86 -5.96
CA ALA A 62 -15.45 8.83 -5.23
C ALA A 62 -16.89 8.33 -5.01
N LYS A 63 -17.52 7.80 -6.06
CA LYS A 63 -18.87 7.23 -5.99
C LYS A 63 -18.94 6.03 -5.03
N LEU A 64 -17.90 5.19 -5.02
CA LEU A 64 -17.82 4.03 -4.13
C LEU A 64 -17.65 4.42 -2.65
N ASP A 65 -16.94 5.52 -2.32
CA ASP A 65 -16.96 6.07 -0.95
C ASP A 65 -18.39 6.44 -0.53
N GLU A 66 -19.17 7.06 -1.41
CA GLU A 66 -20.57 7.42 -1.13
C GLU A 66 -21.46 6.17 -0.95
N GLU A 67 -21.35 5.19 -1.86
CA GLU A 67 -22.11 3.94 -1.79
C GLU A 67 -21.77 3.13 -0.52
N LEU A 68 -20.50 3.01 -0.17
CA LEU A 68 -20.07 2.42 1.10
C LEU A 68 -20.63 3.22 2.28
N GLY A 69 -20.66 4.55 2.19
CA GLY A 69 -21.21 5.41 3.25
C GLY A 69 -22.68 5.21 3.50
N ALA A 70 -23.46 4.83 2.49
CA ALA A 70 -24.87 4.53 2.60
C ALA A 70 -25.16 3.10 3.10
N LEU A 71 -24.15 2.22 3.12
CA LEU A 71 -24.31 0.84 3.56
C LEU A 71 -24.28 0.75 5.09
N ASP A 72 -25.32 0.17 5.70
CA ASP A 72 -25.21 -0.38 7.04
C ASP A 72 -24.62 -1.80 6.96
N ALA A 73 -23.34 -1.92 7.26
CA ALA A 73 -22.62 -3.19 7.25
C ALA A 73 -22.73 -3.92 8.61
N GLY A 74 -23.51 -3.41 9.56
CA GLY A 74 -23.71 -4.00 10.87
C GLY A 74 -22.38 -4.19 11.61
N ARG A 75 -22.05 -5.44 11.96
CA ARG A 75 -20.79 -5.79 12.64
C ARG A 75 -19.51 -5.48 11.83
N LEU A 76 -19.64 -5.16 10.54
CA LEU A 76 -18.52 -4.85 9.64
C LEU A 76 -18.46 -3.35 9.30
N ASN A 77 -19.09 -2.48 10.10
CA ASN A 77 -19.05 -1.04 9.87
C ASN A 77 -17.61 -0.47 9.94
N ASP A 78 -16.74 -1.05 10.75
CA ASP A 78 -15.30 -0.75 10.79
C ASP A 78 -14.60 -1.09 9.49
N TYR A 79 -14.84 -2.25 8.88
CA TYR A 79 -14.34 -2.60 7.55
C TYR A 79 -14.92 -1.71 6.47
N ARG A 80 -16.21 -1.37 6.53
CA ARG A 80 -16.81 -0.38 5.65
C ARG A 80 -16.07 0.95 5.71
N ASP A 81 -15.78 1.46 6.90
CA ASP A 81 -15.09 2.74 7.08
C ASP A 81 -13.62 2.65 6.64
N TYR A 82 -12.96 1.51 6.86
CA TYR A 82 -11.64 1.23 6.29
C TYR A 82 -11.67 1.34 4.76
N TRP A 83 -12.61 0.66 4.07
CA TRP A 83 -12.67 0.66 2.61
C TRP A 83 -13.11 2.01 2.03
N ARG A 84 -13.87 2.80 2.77
CA ARG A 84 -14.11 4.21 2.45
C ARG A 84 -12.82 5.02 2.47
N GLY A 85 -12.05 4.89 3.54
CA GLY A 85 -10.73 5.51 3.64
C GLY A 85 -9.79 5.04 2.54
N PHE A 86 -9.77 3.74 2.24
CA PHE A 86 -8.97 3.16 1.17
C PHE A 86 -9.34 3.73 -0.20
N ALA A 87 -10.63 3.79 -0.56
CA ALA A 87 -11.08 4.35 -1.83
C ALA A 87 -10.59 5.79 -2.03
N LEU A 88 -10.72 6.64 -1.01
CA LEU A 88 -10.25 8.02 -1.06
C LEU A 88 -8.72 8.11 -1.11
N TRP A 89 -8.00 7.26 -0.36
CA TRP A 89 -6.53 7.20 -0.44
C TRP A 89 -6.05 6.81 -1.83
N ARG A 90 -6.64 5.76 -2.42
CA ARG A 90 -6.30 5.32 -3.79
C ARG A 90 -6.66 6.39 -4.83
N ARG A 91 -7.73 7.16 -4.59
CA ARG A 91 -8.08 8.31 -5.40
C ARG A 91 -7.01 9.41 -5.35
N VAL A 92 -6.39 9.64 -4.19
CA VAL A 92 -5.22 10.53 -4.06
C VAL A 92 -4.03 9.98 -4.85
N LEU A 93 -3.69 8.69 -4.67
CA LEU A 93 -2.53 8.07 -5.34
C LEU A 93 -2.69 8.10 -6.87
N ASN A 94 -3.86 7.76 -7.38
CA ASN A 94 -4.14 7.82 -8.82
C ASN A 94 -4.07 9.25 -9.34
N GLY A 95 -4.51 10.23 -8.57
CA GLY A 95 -4.48 11.65 -8.96
C GLY A 95 -3.08 12.22 -9.12
N PHE A 96 -2.06 11.69 -8.45
CA PHE A 96 -0.67 12.09 -8.69
C PHE A 96 -0.16 11.76 -10.10
N ASN A 97 -0.85 10.88 -10.82
CA ASN A 97 -0.50 10.53 -12.20
C ASN A 97 -1.18 11.44 -13.23
N GLU A 98 -2.20 12.20 -12.85
CA GLU A 98 -2.93 13.09 -13.74
C GLU A 98 -2.16 14.39 -14.03
N LYS A 99 -2.40 14.97 -15.18
CA LYS A 99 -1.84 16.26 -15.60
C LYS A 99 -2.92 17.12 -16.28
N PRO A 100 -3.26 18.30 -15.71
CA PRO A 100 -2.76 18.84 -14.43
C PRO A 100 -3.16 17.99 -13.23
N ALA A 101 -2.44 18.12 -12.12
CA ALA A 101 -2.82 17.43 -10.89
C ALA A 101 -4.19 17.92 -10.40
N PRO A 102 -5.09 17.01 -9.98
CA PRO A 102 -6.40 17.39 -9.47
C PRO A 102 -6.32 18.27 -8.22
N VAL A 103 -7.23 19.21 -8.08
CA VAL A 103 -7.26 20.17 -6.96
C VAL A 103 -7.80 19.55 -5.67
N ASP A 104 -8.44 18.39 -5.75
CA ASP A 104 -9.13 17.73 -4.63
C ASP A 104 -8.26 16.78 -3.80
N LEU A 105 -6.97 16.58 -4.17
CA LEU A 105 -6.08 15.62 -3.52
C LEU A 105 -5.94 15.83 -2.02
N ALA A 106 -5.79 17.08 -1.57
CA ALA A 106 -5.65 17.39 -0.15
C ALA A 106 -6.95 17.09 0.64
N ALA A 107 -8.10 17.47 0.06
CA ALA A 107 -9.40 17.21 0.68
C ALA A 107 -9.72 15.71 0.74
N ASP A 108 -9.38 14.95 -0.30
CA ASP A 108 -9.51 13.49 -0.30
C ASP A 108 -8.64 12.84 0.78
N ALA A 109 -7.39 13.30 0.94
CA ALA A 109 -6.49 12.80 1.98
C ALA A 109 -7.02 13.05 3.39
N GLU A 110 -7.58 14.24 3.66
CA GLU A 110 -8.19 14.57 4.95
C GLU A 110 -9.43 13.71 5.24
N LYS A 111 -10.31 13.54 4.24
CA LYS A 111 -11.48 12.66 4.35
C LYS A 111 -11.06 11.21 4.59
N ALA A 112 -10.06 10.71 3.87
CA ALA A 112 -9.55 9.35 4.04
C ALA A 112 -9.05 9.11 5.47
N ILE A 113 -8.25 10.03 6.03
CA ILE A 113 -7.78 9.95 7.42
C ILE A 113 -8.96 9.89 8.39
N SER A 114 -10.00 10.73 8.19
CA SER A 114 -11.21 10.70 9.02
C SER A 114 -11.90 9.32 8.99
N ARG A 115 -11.96 8.66 7.83
CA ARG A 115 -12.56 7.33 7.69
C ARG A 115 -11.72 6.25 8.42
N PHE A 116 -10.40 6.28 8.28
CA PHE A 116 -9.54 5.35 9.02
C PHE A 116 -9.61 5.58 10.53
N LYS A 117 -9.71 6.83 10.99
CA LYS A 117 -9.94 7.14 12.41
C LYS A 117 -11.28 6.56 12.91
N ALA A 118 -12.34 6.58 12.09
CA ALA A 118 -13.61 5.94 12.43
C ALA A 118 -13.47 4.42 12.58
N ALA A 119 -12.74 3.75 11.67
CA ALA A 119 -12.43 2.33 11.81
C ALA A 119 -11.62 2.02 13.08
N LEU A 120 -10.61 2.83 13.38
CA LEU A 120 -9.76 2.70 14.58
C LEU A 120 -10.48 3.02 15.88
N ALA A 121 -11.59 3.76 15.85
CA ALA A 121 -12.41 3.95 17.05
C ALA A 121 -13.03 2.64 17.54
N VAL A 122 -13.23 1.67 16.64
CA VAL A 122 -13.75 0.32 16.97
C VAL A 122 -12.58 -0.64 17.26
N HIS A 123 -11.50 -0.58 16.45
CA HIS A 123 -10.31 -1.42 16.58
C HIS A 123 -9.05 -0.57 16.66
N PRO A 124 -8.66 -0.05 17.84
CA PRO A 124 -7.52 0.87 18.00
C PRO A 124 -6.18 0.30 17.49
N ASP A 125 -5.98 -1.01 17.63
CA ASP A 125 -4.74 -1.70 17.25
C ASP A 125 -4.79 -2.30 15.83
N TRP A 126 -5.76 -1.91 15.01
CA TRP A 126 -5.88 -2.45 13.65
C TRP A 126 -4.78 -1.92 12.75
N ILE A 127 -3.78 -2.75 12.54
CA ILE A 127 -2.55 -2.43 11.78
C ILE A 127 -2.87 -1.91 10.38
N GLU A 128 -3.83 -2.50 9.67
CA GLU A 128 -4.14 -2.12 8.28
C GLU A 128 -4.64 -0.68 8.16
N ALA A 129 -5.49 -0.24 9.09
CA ALA A 129 -5.99 1.12 9.10
C ALA A 129 -4.89 2.12 9.51
N GLN A 130 -4.04 1.74 10.47
CA GLN A 130 -2.92 2.57 10.89
C GLN A 130 -1.85 2.70 9.79
N LEU A 131 -1.57 1.62 9.05
CA LEU A 131 -0.67 1.62 7.88
C LEU A 131 -1.15 2.58 6.80
N ALA A 132 -2.44 2.52 6.47
CA ALA A 132 -3.03 3.39 5.48
C ALA A 132 -2.92 4.88 5.88
N MET A 133 -3.11 5.19 7.17
CA MET A 133 -2.89 6.55 7.69
C MET A 133 -1.43 6.99 7.56
N VAL A 134 -0.45 6.11 7.85
CA VAL A 134 0.98 6.42 7.65
C VAL A 134 1.25 6.78 6.20
N GLY A 135 0.72 6.02 5.24
CA GLY A 135 0.82 6.33 3.82
C GLY A 135 0.20 7.68 3.45
N LEU A 136 -0.98 7.96 3.99
CA LEU A 136 -1.70 9.23 3.76
C LEU A 136 -0.98 10.46 4.32
N TRP A 137 -0.46 10.39 5.54
CA TRP A 137 0.34 11.48 6.09
C TRP A 137 1.57 11.77 5.24
N GLY A 138 2.19 10.73 4.71
CA GLY A 138 3.24 10.89 3.72
C GLY A 138 2.76 11.67 2.48
N ASN A 139 1.59 11.35 1.92
CA ASN A 139 0.99 12.09 0.82
C ASN A 139 0.70 13.55 1.19
N GLN A 140 0.16 13.81 2.39
CA GLN A 140 -0.08 15.17 2.88
C GLN A 140 1.20 15.99 3.04
N ILE A 141 2.29 15.38 3.55
CA ILE A 141 3.60 16.04 3.64
C ILE A 141 4.09 16.45 2.25
N TYR A 142 3.89 15.59 1.25
CA TYR A 142 4.22 15.93 -0.13
C TYR A 142 3.37 17.11 -0.65
N LEU A 143 2.06 17.06 -0.44
CA LEU A 143 1.12 18.11 -0.83
C LEU A 143 1.37 19.44 -0.10
N ALA A 144 1.89 19.41 1.12
CA ALA A 144 2.30 20.60 1.85
C ALA A 144 3.51 21.33 1.21
N GLY A 145 4.24 20.67 0.32
CA GLY A 145 5.33 21.28 -0.45
C GLY A 145 6.40 21.92 0.45
N LYS A 146 6.56 23.26 0.37
CA LYS A 146 7.55 24.02 1.16
C LYS A 146 7.02 24.54 2.51
N ASP A 147 5.75 24.33 2.82
CA ASP A 147 5.13 24.75 4.08
C ASP A 147 5.68 23.92 5.26
N ALA A 148 6.68 24.46 5.92
CA ALA A 148 7.41 23.81 7.02
C ALA A 148 6.52 23.59 8.25
N ASP A 149 5.63 24.54 8.58
CA ASP A 149 4.77 24.45 9.74
C ASP A 149 3.69 23.36 9.55
N LYS A 150 3.08 23.31 8.37
CA LYS A 150 2.13 22.26 8.01
C LYS A 150 2.79 20.88 8.04
N ARG A 151 4.00 20.75 7.50
CA ARG A 151 4.76 19.47 7.53
C ARG A 151 5.09 19.06 8.97
N LYS A 152 5.51 19.99 9.80
CA LYS A 152 5.80 19.73 11.23
C LYS A 152 4.56 19.27 11.99
N ALA A 153 3.41 19.89 11.76
CA ALA A 153 2.14 19.47 12.36
C ALA A 153 1.76 18.04 11.95
N ILE A 154 1.84 17.72 10.65
CA ILE A 154 1.56 16.36 10.15
C ILE A 154 2.51 15.34 10.79
N LEU A 155 3.81 15.63 10.86
CA LEU A 155 4.79 14.73 11.47
C LEU A 155 4.54 14.50 12.97
N ALA A 156 4.09 15.52 13.70
CA ALA A 156 3.73 15.39 15.10
C ALA A 156 2.52 14.47 15.29
N GLU A 157 1.52 14.59 14.44
CA GLU A 157 0.34 13.73 14.46
C GLU A 157 0.66 12.28 14.05
N ALA A 158 1.47 12.09 13.00
CA ALA A 158 1.81 10.78 12.46
C ALA A 158 2.75 9.96 13.37
N GLY A 159 3.59 10.64 14.17
CA GLY A 159 4.71 10.03 14.89
C GLY A 159 4.34 8.86 15.79
N PRO A 160 3.32 8.94 16.66
CA PRO A 160 2.90 7.81 17.49
C PRO A 160 2.45 6.58 16.68
N THR A 161 1.58 6.79 15.68
CA THR A 161 1.09 5.72 14.80
C THR A 161 2.22 5.09 14.00
N PHE A 162 3.14 5.90 13.47
CA PHE A 162 4.30 5.40 12.76
C PHE A 162 5.16 4.48 13.63
N LYS A 163 5.46 4.89 14.86
CA LYS A 163 6.22 4.07 15.81
C LYS A 163 5.53 2.74 16.11
N PHE A 164 4.21 2.79 16.34
CA PHE A 164 3.43 1.60 16.61
C PHE A 164 3.45 0.61 15.43
N VAL A 165 3.22 1.09 14.22
CA VAL A 165 3.25 0.29 13.00
C VAL A 165 4.61 -0.34 12.76
N MET A 166 5.69 0.44 12.89
CA MET A 166 7.06 -0.07 12.70
C MET A 166 7.45 -1.14 13.73
N ALA A 167 6.90 -1.08 14.93
CA ALA A 167 7.14 -2.07 15.97
C ALA A 167 6.31 -3.37 15.79
N ASN A 168 5.13 -3.28 15.18
CA ASN A 168 4.14 -4.38 15.20
C ASN A 168 3.83 -4.99 13.81
N ALA A 169 4.33 -4.41 12.72
CA ALA A 169 3.97 -4.83 11.36
C ALA A 169 5.18 -5.31 10.53
N GLY A 170 6.19 -5.90 11.17
CA GLY A 170 7.46 -6.28 10.52
C GLY A 170 7.33 -7.19 9.30
N ASP A 171 6.39 -8.13 9.33
CA ASP A 171 6.14 -9.11 8.28
C ASP A 171 4.88 -8.80 7.44
N ASN A 172 4.28 -7.63 7.64
CA ASN A 172 3.10 -7.23 6.90
C ASN A 172 3.51 -6.69 5.52
N PRO A 173 3.04 -7.29 4.39
CA PRO A 173 3.45 -6.88 3.05
C PRO A 173 3.09 -5.42 2.71
N ARG A 174 2.03 -4.89 3.30
CA ARG A 174 1.60 -3.50 3.14
C ARG A 174 2.52 -2.53 3.89
N ALA A 175 2.98 -2.93 5.08
CA ALA A 175 3.99 -2.17 5.83
C ALA A 175 5.33 -2.12 5.09
N LEU A 176 5.74 -3.25 4.51
CA LEU A 176 6.96 -3.37 3.73
C LEU A 176 6.90 -2.55 2.44
N TRP A 177 5.74 -2.47 1.79
CA TRP A 177 5.52 -1.57 0.66
C TRP A 177 5.71 -0.09 1.02
N ILE A 178 5.12 0.37 2.13
CA ILE A 178 5.27 1.74 2.62
C ILE A 178 6.73 2.01 3.02
N ARG A 179 7.33 1.09 3.79
CA ARG A 179 8.71 1.21 4.27
C ARG A 179 9.70 1.23 3.11
N GLY A 180 9.57 0.35 2.13
CA GLY A 180 10.42 0.32 0.95
C GLY A 180 10.35 1.61 0.15
N GLY A 181 9.15 2.19 0.00
CA GLY A 181 8.99 3.52 -0.59
C GLY A 181 9.71 4.62 0.19
N MET A 182 9.63 4.60 1.52
CA MET A 182 10.32 5.56 2.38
C MET A 182 11.85 5.42 2.30
N GLU A 183 12.36 4.19 2.34
CA GLU A 183 13.80 3.90 2.26
C GLU A 183 14.39 4.30 0.91
N GLY A 184 13.66 4.10 -0.18
CA GLY A 184 14.13 4.42 -1.53
C GLY A 184 14.17 5.93 -1.84
N TRP A 185 13.29 6.70 -1.23
CA TRP A 185 13.07 8.09 -1.61
C TRP A 185 13.22 9.09 -0.45
N ALA A 186 13.92 8.71 0.61
CA ALA A 186 14.20 9.60 1.72
C ALA A 186 14.88 10.89 1.25
N PRO A 187 14.43 12.08 1.73
CA PRO A 187 15.05 13.35 1.39
C PRO A 187 16.41 13.52 2.08
N PRO A 188 17.27 14.44 1.60
CA PRO A 188 18.45 14.85 2.35
C PRO A 188 18.09 15.33 3.78
N PRO A 189 18.96 15.13 4.79
CA PRO A 189 20.34 14.60 4.69
C PRO A 189 20.45 13.07 4.66
N THR A 190 19.39 12.34 4.97
CA THR A 190 19.43 10.87 5.03
C THR A 190 19.66 10.24 3.65
N GLY A 191 19.07 10.85 2.60
CA GLY A 191 19.09 10.31 1.25
C GLY A 191 18.33 8.99 1.12
N GLY A 192 17.94 8.63 -0.11
CA GLY A 192 17.34 7.33 -0.38
C GLY A 192 18.40 6.27 -0.64
N ASP A 193 18.12 5.04 -0.21
CA ASP A 193 18.90 3.85 -0.52
C ASP A 193 18.04 2.86 -1.31
N LEU A 194 18.22 2.85 -2.63
CA LEU A 194 17.44 1.98 -3.52
C LEU A 194 17.75 0.49 -3.31
N GLY A 195 18.97 0.16 -2.89
CA GLY A 195 19.36 -1.23 -2.59
C GLY A 195 18.62 -1.76 -1.35
N LYS A 196 18.61 -0.97 -0.28
CA LYS A 196 17.84 -1.28 0.93
C LYS A 196 16.35 -1.36 0.65
N ALA A 197 15.80 -0.40 -0.09
CA ALA A 197 14.40 -0.38 -0.49
C ALA A 197 14.03 -1.64 -1.31
N ALA A 198 14.86 -2.04 -2.27
CA ALA A 198 14.65 -3.25 -3.06
C ALA A 198 14.66 -4.51 -2.17
N ALA A 199 15.57 -4.61 -1.19
CA ALA A 199 15.58 -5.72 -0.24
C ALA A 199 14.29 -5.77 0.60
N THR A 200 13.85 -4.63 1.13
CA THR A 200 12.59 -4.52 1.90
C THR A 200 11.38 -4.92 1.06
N LEU A 201 11.30 -4.48 -0.20
CA LEU A 201 10.17 -4.78 -1.08
C LEU A 201 10.17 -6.26 -1.53
N ARG A 202 11.34 -6.87 -1.79
CA ARG A 202 11.43 -8.32 -2.06
C ARG A 202 10.89 -9.12 -0.88
N TYR A 203 11.31 -8.76 0.33
CA TYR A 203 10.76 -9.37 1.53
C TYR A 203 9.24 -9.15 1.65
N GLY A 204 8.73 -7.99 1.21
CA GLY A 204 7.30 -7.71 1.12
C GLY A 204 6.55 -8.65 0.17
N VAL A 205 7.14 -9.00 -0.98
CA VAL A 205 6.59 -10.00 -1.90
C VAL A 205 6.54 -11.38 -1.25
N GLU A 206 7.62 -11.81 -0.57
CA GLU A 206 7.66 -13.09 0.14
C GLU A 206 6.62 -13.17 1.26
N CYS A 207 6.43 -12.08 2.02
CA CYS A 207 5.42 -11.98 3.05
C CYS A 207 4.00 -12.07 2.48
N ALA A 208 3.74 -11.44 1.32
CA ALA A 208 2.45 -11.53 0.64
C ALA A 208 2.14 -12.96 0.19
N TRP A 209 3.11 -13.71 -0.29
CA TRP A 209 2.94 -15.12 -0.65
C TRP A 209 2.67 -15.99 0.57
N ARG A 210 3.39 -15.77 1.67
CA ARG A 210 3.13 -16.48 2.93
C ARG A 210 1.74 -16.19 3.49
N GLU A 211 1.32 -14.92 3.43
CA GLU A 211 -0.03 -14.53 3.85
C GLU A 211 -1.12 -15.23 3.00
N ALA A 212 -0.94 -15.23 1.66
CA ALA A 212 -1.88 -15.90 0.75
C ALA A 212 -1.93 -17.42 0.98
N ALA A 213 -0.80 -18.05 1.25
CA ALA A 213 -0.73 -19.48 1.57
C ALA A 213 -1.38 -19.81 2.93
N ALA A 214 -1.19 -18.95 3.93
CA ALA A 214 -1.79 -19.12 5.26
C ALA A 214 -3.31 -18.86 5.25
N HIS A 215 -3.78 -17.99 4.36
CA HIS A 215 -5.17 -17.57 4.25
C HIS A 215 -5.67 -17.68 2.80
N PRO A 216 -5.84 -18.91 2.26
CA PRO A 216 -6.15 -19.11 0.83
C PRO A 216 -7.53 -18.58 0.41
N ASN A 217 -8.46 -18.42 1.34
CA ASN A 217 -9.82 -17.97 1.08
C ASN A 217 -10.25 -16.91 2.12
N PRO A 218 -9.60 -15.75 2.17
CA PRO A 218 -10.02 -14.70 3.09
C PRO A 218 -11.39 -14.16 2.67
N PRO A 219 -12.19 -13.63 3.62
CA PRO A 219 -13.41 -12.93 3.28
C PRO A 219 -13.13 -11.82 2.26
N GLY A 220 -14.01 -11.63 1.27
CA GLY A 220 -13.77 -10.67 0.19
C GLY A 220 -13.62 -9.22 0.65
N TRP A 221 -14.13 -8.89 1.83
CA TRP A 221 -13.95 -7.57 2.48
C TRP A 221 -12.66 -7.44 3.28
N PHE A 222 -11.88 -8.53 3.46
CA PHE A 222 -10.60 -8.46 4.19
C PHE A 222 -9.49 -7.81 3.34
N PRO A 223 -8.63 -6.94 3.90
CA PRO A 223 -7.53 -6.34 3.17
C PRO A 223 -6.45 -7.37 2.79
N THR A 224 -6.25 -7.59 1.49
CA THR A 224 -5.25 -8.53 0.95
C THR A 224 -4.34 -7.89 -0.11
N TRP A 225 -4.31 -6.56 -0.19
CA TRP A 225 -3.40 -5.82 -1.06
C TRP A 225 -1.95 -5.85 -0.53
N GLY A 226 -1.00 -5.37 -1.29
CA GLY A 226 0.40 -5.25 -0.88
C GLY A 226 1.35 -6.09 -1.73
N GLY A 227 0.94 -7.28 -2.17
CA GLY A 227 1.78 -8.15 -3.01
C GLY A 227 2.10 -7.51 -4.37
N PRO A 228 1.10 -7.23 -5.20
CA PRO A 228 1.29 -6.55 -6.48
C PRO A 228 1.95 -5.18 -6.34
N GLU A 229 1.63 -4.44 -5.28
CA GLU A 229 2.22 -3.13 -5.01
C GLU A 229 3.73 -3.21 -4.71
N ASN A 230 4.18 -4.23 -4.00
CA ASN A 230 5.62 -4.46 -3.80
C ASN A 230 6.33 -4.76 -5.14
N LEU A 231 5.73 -5.58 -6.00
CA LEU A 231 6.27 -5.87 -7.34
C LEU A 231 6.36 -4.59 -8.19
N MET A 232 5.31 -3.77 -8.19
CA MET A 232 5.30 -2.50 -8.92
C MET A 232 6.39 -1.55 -8.41
N ASN A 233 6.56 -1.41 -7.09
CA ASN A 233 7.62 -0.58 -6.52
C ASN A 233 9.02 -1.11 -6.84
N LEU A 234 9.25 -2.42 -6.90
CA LEU A 234 10.49 -3.01 -7.37
C LEU A 234 10.77 -2.63 -8.83
N ALA A 235 9.78 -2.78 -9.71
CA ALA A 235 9.91 -2.34 -11.10
C ALA A 235 10.28 -0.85 -11.20
N TYR A 236 9.66 -0.02 -10.37
CA TYR A 236 9.94 1.41 -10.32
C TYR A 236 11.37 1.72 -9.82
N ILE A 237 11.84 1.03 -8.77
CA ILE A 237 13.20 1.20 -8.23
C ILE A 237 14.24 0.82 -9.27
N TYR A 238 14.14 -0.35 -9.88
CA TYR A 238 15.11 -0.82 -10.88
C TYR A 238 15.11 0.05 -12.14
N SER A 239 13.97 0.61 -12.53
CA SER A 239 13.88 1.52 -13.68
C SER A 239 14.42 2.92 -13.40
N ASN A 240 14.47 3.37 -12.13
CA ASN A 240 14.90 4.71 -11.72
C ASN A 240 16.25 4.72 -10.99
N ALA A 241 16.95 3.60 -10.93
CA ALA A 241 18.31 3.54 -10.40
C ALA A 241 19.27 4.42 -11.21
N LYS A 242 20.41 4.81 -10.61
CA LYS A 242 21.45 5.57 -11.33
C LYS A 242 21.92 4.86 -12.60
N THR A 243 21.99 3.54 -12.54
CA THR A 243 22.17 2.64 -13.69
C THR A 243 20.92 1.79 -13.76
N PRO A 244 19.95 2.10 -14.65
CA PRO A 244 18.69 1.34 -14.72
C PRO A 244 18.95 -0.12 -15.13
N ASP A 245 18.29 -1.03 -14.44
CA ASP A 245 18.21 -2.43 -14.84
C ASP A 245 16.85 -2.69 -15.51
N ARG A 246 16.83 -2.50 -16.82
CA ARG A 246 15.64 -2.64 -17.64
C ARG A 246 15.02 -4.03 -17.55
N ALA A 247 15.84 -5.07 -17.57
CA ALA A 247 15.36 -6.44 -17.62
C ALA A 247 14.70 -6.86 -16.32
N THR A 248 15.34 -6.56 -15.19
CA THR A 248 14.79 -6.80 -13.85
C THR A 248 13.53 -5.94 -13.61
N ALA A 249 13.53 -4.68 -14.03
CA ALA A 249 12.35 -3.80 -13.93
C ALA A 249 11.15 -4.37 -14.71
N LEU A 250 11.36 -4.83 -15.95
CA LEU A 250 10.30 -5.46 -16.76
C LEU A 250 9.76 -6.73 -16.11
N ALA A 251 10.64 -7.59 -15.58
CA ALA A 251 10.20 -8.83 -14.92
C ALA A 251 9.27 -8.56 -13.73
N TYR A 252 9.61 -7.59 -12.90
CA TYR A 252 8.74 -7.18 -11.77
C TYR A 252 7.44 -6.51 -12.23
N ALA A 253 7.50 -5.66 -13.26
CA ALA A 253 6.31 -5.02 -13.82
C ALA A 253 5.34 -6.05 -14.42
N GLN A 254 5.85 -7.03 -15.15
CA GLN A 254 5.06 -8.14 -15.70
C GLN A 254 4.47 -9.02 -14.60
N GLY A 255 5.22 -9.29 -13.51
CA GLY A 255 4.69 -9.96 -12.32
C GLY A 255 3.51 -9.22 -11.71
N ALA A 256 3.59 -7.90 -11.59
CA ALA A 256 2.50 -7.08 -11.09
C ALA A 256 1.25 -7.13 -12.02
N VAL A 257 1.43 -7.06 -13.34
CA VAL A 257 0.32 -7.16 -14.31
C VAL A 257 -0.26 -8.59 -14.37
N THR A 258 0.57 -9.61 -14.17
CA THR A 258 0.07 -11.00 -14.07
C THR A 258 -0.86 -11.16 -12.87
N ALA A 259 -0.51 -10.54 -11.73
CA ALA A 259 -1.36 -10.55 -10.55
C ALA A 259 -2.60 -9.66 -10.70
N VAL A 260 -2.49 -8.55 -11.43
CA VAL A 260 -3.57 -7.57 -11.63
C VAL A 260 -3.56 -7.10 -13.10
N PRO A 261 -4.24 -7.82 -14.01
CA PRO A 261 -4.19 -7.53 -15.45
C PRO A 261 -4.75 -6.15 -15.84
N GLU A 262 -5.71 -5.63 -15.08
CA GLU A 262 -6.30 -4.31 -15.34
C GLU A 262 -5.49 -3.12 -14.79
N TRP A 263 -4.31 -3.33 -14.21
CA TRP A 263 -3.56 -2.23 -13.60
C TRP A 263 -3.03 -1.24 -14.62
N HIS A 264 -3.83 -0.20 -14.86
CA HIS A 264 -3.57 0.85 -15.84
C HIS A 264 -2.17 1.46 -15.68
N PHE A 265 -1.80 1.85 -14.45
CA PHE A 265 -0.50 2.47 -14.21
C PHE A 265 0.67 1.58 -14.63
N VAL A 266 0.63 0.30 -14.28
CA VAL A 266 1.75 -0.62 -14.58
C VAL A 266 1.78 -0.95 -16.06
N ARG A 267 0.62 -1.32 -16.64
CA ARG A 267 0.51 -1.78 -18.02
C ARG A 267 0.73 -0.66 -19.03
N ASP A 268 0.08 0.50 -18.82
CA ASP A 268 -0.02 1.53 -19.86
C ASP A 268 0.96 2.69 -19.64
N ILE A 269 1.59 2.78 -18.45
CA ILE A 269 2.51 3.87 -18.13
C ILE A 269 3.90 3.35 -17.78
N LEU A 270 4.01 2.42 -16.81
CA LEU A 270 5.30 2.00 -16.29
C LEU A 270 6.04 1.09 -17.28
N ILE A 271 5.40 0.05 -17.81
CA ILE A 271 6.01 -0.87 -18.77
C ILE A 271 6.53 -0.13 -20.00
N PRO A 272 5.76 0.73 -20.71
CA PRO A 272 6.28 1.50 -21.84
C PRO A 272 7.49 2.37 -21.50
N ARG A 273 7.54 2.93 -20.28
CA ARG A 273 8.71 3.71 -19.83
C ARG A 273 9.93 2.84 -19.63
N ILE A 274 9.75 1.64 -19.05
CA ILE A 274 10.86 0.71 -18.85
C ILE A 274 11.37 0.21 -20.20
N GLU A 275 10.48 -0.07 -21.14
CA GLU A 275 10.85 -0.49 -22.50
C GLU A 275 11.67 0.55 -23.28
N ALA A 276 11.43 1.83 -23.00
CA ALA A 276 12.19 2.94 -23.59
C ALA A 276 13.59 3.13 -22.96
N LEU A 277 13.92 2.45 -21.87
CA LEU A 277 15.27 2.50 -21.28
C LEU A 277 16.29 1.77 -22.17
N PRO A 278 17.58 2.19 -22.14
CA PRO A 278 18.65 1.44 -22.80
C PRO A 278 18.67 -0.02 -22.35
N ALA A 279 19.09 -0.92 -23.23
CA ALA A 279 19.35 -2.31 -22.84
C ALA A 279 20.44 -2.35 -21.77
N GLY A 280 20.08 -2.85 -20.59
CA GLY A 280 21.00 -3.02 -19.45
C GLY A 280 21.72 -4.37 -19.47
N PRO A 281 22.47 -4.70 -18.41
CA PRO A 281 23.04 -6.04 -18.23
C PRO A 281 21.94 -7.11 -18.18
N ALA A 282 22.35 -8.38 -18.30
CA ALA A 282 21.41 -9.51 -18.22
C ALA A 282 20.63 -9.51 -16.88
N PRO A 283 19.35 -9.91 -16.88
CA PRO A 283 18.48 -9.80 -15.71
C PRO A 283 18.98 -10.67 -14.55
N GLU A 284 18.91 -10.13 -13.34
CA GLU A 284 18.91 -10.92 -12.12
C GLU A 284 17.52 -11.61 -12.03
N ALA A 285 17.50 -12.93 -12.01
CA ALA A 285 16.24 -13.68 -11.98
C ALA A 285 15.43 -13.32 -10.70
N PRO A 286 14.13 -13.06 -10.80
CA PRO A 286 13.30 -12.91 -9.61
C PRO A 286 13.39 -14.18 -8.76
N PRO A 287 13.36 -14.08 -7.42
CA PRO A 287 13.36 -15.25 -6.56
C PRO A 287 12.20 -16.18 -6.92
N PRO A 288 12.43 -17.50 -7.00
CA PRO A 288 11.36 -18.45 -7.27
C PRO A 288 10.30 -18.36 -6.18
N PRO A 289 9.03 -18.64 -6.51
CA PRO A 289 8.00 -18.77 -5.50
C PRO A 289 8.41 -19.83 -4.46
N PRO A 290 8.10 -19.63 -3.18
CA PRO A 290 8.43 -20.60 -2.15
C PRO A 290 7.84 -21.96 -2.52
N THR A 291 8.67 -23.00 -2.45
CA THR A 291 8.21 -24.38 -2.64
C THR A 291 7.11 -24.65 -1.60
N PRO A 292 5.93 -25.13 -2.00
CA PRO A 292 4.91 -25.48 -1.03
C PRO A 292 5.48 -26.46 -0.01
N THR A 293 5.49 -26.06 1.25
CA THR A 293 5.86 -27.00 2.33
C THR A 293 4.80 -28.09 2.33
N PRO A 294 5.20 -29.39 2.23
CA PRO A 294 4.22 -30.47 2.31
C PRO A 294 3.48 -30.33 3.65
N ALA A 295 2.14 -30.41 3.57
CA ALA A 295 1.30 -30.40 4.74
C ALA A 295 1.69 -31.57 5.66
N PRO A 296 1.71 -31.35 7.00
CA PRO A 296 2.02 -32.39 7.98
C PRO A 296 1.03 -33.54 7.96
#